data_b6d5c2135e7467722c6b86c4919e74a0
#
_entry.id   b6d5c2135e7467722c6b86c4919e74a0
#
_cell.length_a   1.000
_cell.length_b   1.000
_cell.length_c   1.000
_cell.angle_alpha   90.00
_cell.angle_beta   90.00
_cell.angle_gamma   90.00
#
_symmetry.space_group_name_H-M   'P 1'
#
loop_
_entity.id
_entity.type
_entity.pdbx_description
1 polymer ?
#
loop_
_entity_poly.entity_id
_entity_poly.type
_entity_poly.pdbx_seq_one_letter_code
_entity_poly.pdbx_strand_id
1 'polypeptide(L)'
;MKGTDMSENETGVELKIGDETACGRCCNSSHPVAVSGFSRRRLLQGMGAAGVALGAMTLAVEPDAESSDPTPGRPFPRGAALRVKPILVYDVPTRIDKTSWRSYGGIHTHEAARGEAGRIEKELRELKKRAEFPIELQPVELLDSQAKLQQAAGAETDLFVLYAAGHCTQWPRKNETPMVMFLRHRSGPFYLGYEIAHWRFLRQSRDAFAFKDFDVDDVVVDSYDEMLWRLRAVYGLKNAKGTKTLTIGGLSAYSGEAQENGPRVAKESWGYEFTDVTNAEFTKRLTAAQADEQVVKQIKEQTAALLKSPNVKLATDRKFVFNSYMALHVCRQLLEEIGASNFGFSECMGRGQISMLDTPPCFVLSLANDEGYTAYCHTDLSHTMPGVLLRWIASRPTFLCNSHYPYDGLFFVAHCAAPRRMNGRDYEPATIMTHYESDYGAACKTHYTKGQEVTVVIPNLRCTTWQGFRGKIVGAPSYPACRSQMEIAIDGDWKRLLREMEGFHTQIVYGDYTREIGYALKKLGGWMEWRCYSEV
;
A
#
# COMPACT_ATOMS: atom_id res chain seq x y z
N MET A 1 -48.75 -2.31 -52.58
CA MET A 1 -50.23 -2.33 -52.29
C MET A 1 -50.38 -2.15 -50.78
N LYS A 2 -51.05 -1.06 -50.42
CA LYS A 2 -51.77 -0.72 -49.16
C LYS A 2 -50.89 -0.82 -47.88
N GLY A 3 -50.57 0.18 -47.15
CA GLY A 3 -51.21 1.48 -46.89
C GLY A 3 -52.07 1.40 -45.65
N THR A 4 -51.80 2.31 -44.73
CA THR A 4 -52.56 2.83 -43.58
C THR A 4 -51.94 2.48 -42.25
N ASP A 5 -51.81 3.32 -41.33
CA ASP A 5 -52.01 4.76 -41.06
C ASP A 5 -51.93 4.91 -39.53
N MET A 6 -51.52 6.03 -39.11
CA MET A 6 -51.30 6.62 -37.81
C MET A 6 -52.32 6.31 -36.70
N SER A 7 -51.88 6.26 -35.46
CA SER A 7 -52.42 7.19 -34.42
C SER A 7 -51.52 7.27 -33.20
N GLU A 8 -51.19 8.49 -32.86
CA GLU A 8 -50.58 8.96 -31.63
C GLU A 8 -51.43 8.62 -30.39
N ASN A 9 -50.76 8.28 -29.30
CA ASN A 9 -51.35 8.54 -27.98
C ASN A 9 -50.23 8.89 -27.00
N GLU A 10 -50.14 10.18 -26.74
CA GLU A 10 -49.48 10.74 -25.59
C GLU A 10 -50.25 10.29 -24.33
N THR A 11 -49.56 9.67 -23.40
CA THR A 11 -49.97 9.65 -21.99
C THR A 11 -48.82 10.12 -21.14
N GLY A 12 -48.93 11.38 -20.69
CA GLY A 12 -48.09 11.97 -19.70
C GLY A 12 -48.17 11.20 -18.38
N VAL A 13 -46.99 10.86 -17.85
CA VAL A 13 -46.85 10.40 -16.47
C VAL A 13 -46.34 11.60 -15.63
N GLU A 14 -47.23 12.17 -14.86
CA GLU A 14 -46.89 13.11 -13.78
C GLU A 14 -46.02 12.40 -12.74
N LEU A 15 -44.80 12.86 -12.61
CA LEU A 15 -43.92 12.54 -11.45
C LEU A 15 -44.42 13.34 -10.25
N LYS A 16 -45.10 12.67 -9.32
CA LYS A 16 -45.33 13.19 -7.97
C LYS A 16 -44.01 13.17 -7.20
N ILE A 17 -43.51 14.34 -6.88
CA ILE A 17 -42.44 14.58 -5.91
C ILE A 17 -43.02 14.27 -4.54
N GLY A 18 -42.57 13.21 -3.92
CA GLY A 18 -42.86 12.82 -2.56
C GLY A 18 -41.83 13.42 -1.59
N ASP A 19 -42.33 13.91 -0.50
CA ASP A 19 -41.79 14.72 0.57
C ASP A 19 -40.31 14.46 0.99
N GLU A 20 -39.59 15.58 1.05
CA GLU A 20 -38.37 15.75 1.84
C GLU A 20 -38.68 15.69 3.33
N THR A 21 -38.17 14.69 4.04
CA THR A 21 -37.90 14.85 5.47
C THR A 21 -36.66 14.04 5.86
N ALA A 22 -35.69 14.78 6.40
CA ALA A 22 -34.52 14.35 7.15
C ALA A 22 -33.16 14.40 6.43
N CYS A 23 -32.63 15.61 6.22
CA CYS A 23 -31.23 15.92 6.53
C CYS A 23 -31.02 17.46 6.53
N GLY A 24 -31.59 18.13 7.48
CA GLY A 24 -31.40 19.55 7.68
C GLY A 24 -30.84 19.83 9.06
N ARG A 25 -29.51 19.84 9.20
CA ARG A 25 -28.77 20.60 10.22
C ARG A 25 -27.28 20.43 10.00
N CYS A 26 -26.70 21.27 9.18
CA CYS A 26 -25.32 21.75 9.28
C CYS A 26 -25.08 22.72 8.12
N CYS A 27 -25.41 23.97 8.34
CA CYS A 27 -24.83 25.14 7.66
C CYS A 27 -25.70 26.35 7.97
N ASN A 28 -25.39 27.05 9.05
CA ASN A 28 -25.59 28.50 9.17
C ASN A 28 -24.84 29.04 10.38
N SER A 29 -23.68 29.63 10.13
CA SER A 29 -23.18 30.79 10.89
C SER A 29 -22.12 31.49 10.03
N SER A 30 -22.58 32.50 9.32
CA SER A 30 -21.80 33.50 8.63
C SER A 30 -21.26 34.52 9.65
N HIS A 31 -19.92 34.50 9.86
CA HIS A 31 -19.20 35.71 10.29
C HIS A 31 -17.92 35.83 9.47
N PRO A 32 -17.67 36.99 8.84
CA PRO A 32 -16.46 37.20 8.07
C PRO A 32 -15.31 37.58 9.00
N VAL A 33 -14.29 36.71 9.07
CA VAL A 33 -12.98 37.08 9.62
C VAL A 33 -12.12 37.54 8.45
N ALA A 34 -11.76 38.80 8.43
CA ALA A 34 -10.85 39.39 7.46
C ALA A 34 -9.44 38.81 7.67
N VAL A 35 -8.96 38.06 6.72
CA VAL A 35 -7.55 37.62 6.64
C VAL A 35 -6.84 38.58 5.73
N SER A 36 -5.91 39.37 6.28
CA SER A 36 -5.01 40.26 5.56
C SER A 36 -4.10 39.47 4.65
N GLY A 37 -4.16 39.76 3.33
CA GLY A 37 -3.37 39.10 2.30
C GLY A 37 -1.87 39.34 2.45
N PHE A 38 -1.09 38.26 2.46
CA PHE A 38 0.34 38.30 2.24
C PHE A 38 0.65 38.20 0.74
N SER A 39 1.12 39.30 0.16
CA SER A 39 1.53 39.40 -1.25
C SER A 39 2.91 38.77 -1.47
N ARG A 40 3.04 37.94 -2.52
CA ARG A 40 4.28 37.31 -3.01
C ARG A 40 5.45 38.28 -3.27
N ARG A 41 5.19 39.58 -3.29
CA ARG A 41 6.22 40.62 -3.54
C ARG A 41 7.11 40.95 -2.35
N ARG A 42 6.78 40.54 -1.13
CA ARG A 42 7.58 40.79 0.08
C ARG A 42 8.60 39.70 0.40
N LEU A 43 8.53 38.53 -0.23
CA LEU A 43 9.50 37.45 0.00
C LEU A 43 10.80 37.59 -0.81
N LEU A 44 10.82 38.42 -1.86
CA LEU A 44 11.98 38.60 -2.75
C LEU A 44 12.79 39.88 -2.49
N GLN A 45 12.44 40.70 -1.51
CA GLN A 45 13.15 41.94 -1.18
C GLN A 45 14.04 41.87 0.07
N GLY A 46 14.19 40.69 0.69
CA GLY A 46 15.00 40.47 1.91
C GLY A 46 16.39 39.87 1.69
N MET A 47 16.83 39.65 0.45
CA MET A 47 18.16 39.08 0.18
C MET A 47 19.05 40.09 -0.56
N GLY A 48 19.58 41.04 0.17
CA GLY A 48 20.59 41.98 -0.31
C GLY A 48 21.52 42.41 0.80
N ALA A 49 22.78 42.03 0.69
CA ALA A 49 23.96 42.52 1.37
C ALA A 49 24.19 42.16 2.85
N ALA A 50 24.91 41.09 3.09
CA ALA A 50 25.99 41.05 4.10
C ALA A 50 26.96 39.94 3.71
N GLY A 51 28.23 40.30 3.58
CA GLY A 51 29.28 39.46 3.02
C GLY A 51 29.83 38.41 3.98
N VAL A 52 30.33 37.41 3.36
CA VAL A 52 31.43 36.48 3.67
C VAL A 52 32.02 36.53 5.10
N ALA A 53 31.77 35.45 5.84
CA ALA A 53 32.75 34.86 6.77
C ALA A 53 32.54 33.33 6.70
N LEU A 54 33.49 32.62 6.07
CA LEU A 54 33.64 31.18 6.16
C LEU A 54 34.02 30.81 7.60
N GLY A 55 33.06 30.38 8.38
CA GLY A 55 33.27 29.61 9.59
C GLY A 55 32.68 28.23 9.37
N ALA A 56 33.52 27.20 9.31
CA ALA A 56 33.10 25.83 9.32
C ALA A 56 32.38 25.52 10.64
N MET A 57 31.08 25.72 10.70
CA MET A 57 30.23 25.14 11.72
C MET A 57 29.90 23.73 11.29
N THR A 58 30.63 22.75 11.79
CA THR A 58 30.13 21.37 11.90
C THR A 58 28.84 21.43 12.71
N LEU A 59 27.71 21.34 12.03
CA LEU A 59 26.46 20.99 12.67
C LEU A 59 26.68 19.59 13.25
N ALA A 60 26.92 19.54 14.55
CA ALA A 60 26.74 18.31 15.30
C ALA A 60 25.26 17.91 15.11
N VAL A 61 25.01 16.88 14.31
CA VAL A 61 23.77 16.14 14.33
C VAL A 61 23.69 15.57 15.73
N GLU A 62 22.86 16.17 16.58
CA GLU A 62 22.52 15.54 17.85
C GLU A 62 22.01 14.14 17.51
N PRO A 63 22.52 13.09 18.17
CA PRO A 63 21.99 11.76 17.96
C PRO A 63 20.50 11.79 18.30
N ASP A 64 19.69 11.29 17.38
CA ASP A 64 18.25 11.08 17.56
C ASP A 64 18.02 10.57 18.98
N ALA A 65 17.19 11.27 19.74
CA ALA A 65 16.79 10.84 21.07
C ALA A 65 16.24 9.42 20.93
N GLU A 66 16.98 8.44 21.44
CA GLU A 66 16.54 7.04 21.49
C GLU A 66 15.15 7.02 22.10
N SER A 67 14.17 6.54 21.32
CA SER A 67 12.79 6.40 21.76
C SER A 67 12.79 5.44 22.96
N SER A 68 12.62 6.00 24.13
CA SER A 68 12.58 5.27 25.40
C SER A 68 11.21 4.62 25.66
N ASP A 69 10.55 4.11 24.64
CA ASP A 69 9.34 3.32 24.83
C ASP A 69 9.75 1.97 25.46
N PRO A 70 9.30 1.64 26.68
CA PRO A 70 9.84 0.52 27.45
C PRO A 70 9.50 -0.87 26.91
N THR A 71 8.74 -0.95 25.83
CA THR A 71 8.53 -2.22 25.11
C THR A 71 9.41 -2.18 23.86
N PRO A 72 10.55 -2.91 23.83
CA PRO A 72 11.31 -3.09 22.60
C PRO A 72 10.35 -3.60 21.56
N GLY A 73 10.06 -2.80 20.54
CA GLY A 73 9.02 -3.10 19.57
C GLY A 73 9.29 -4.46 18.95
N ARG A 74 8.36 -5.40 19.09
CA ARG A 74 8.36 -6.64 18.30
C ARG A 74 8.64 -6.24 16.85
N PRO A 75 9.59 -6.88 16.15
CA PRO A 75 9.86 -6.55 14.75
C PRO A 75 8.56 -6.54 13.97
N PHE A 76 8.35 -5.53 13.13
CA PHE A 76 7.12 -5.45 12.34
C PHE A 76 7.00 -6.71 11.48
N PRO A 77 5.87 -7.43 11.48
CA PRO A 77 5.74 -8.73 10.83
C PRO A 77 6.01 -8.63 9.34
N ARG A 78 6.87 -9.51 8.85
CA ARG A 78 7.15 -9.67 7.43
C ARG A 78 6.32 -10.82 6.86
N GLY A 79 5.98 -10.73 5.56
CA GLY A 79 5.29 -11.78 4.84
C GLY A 79 6.19 -12.95 4.45
N ALA A 80 5.63 -13.90 3.72
CA ALA A 80 6.36 -14.99 3.13
C ALA A 80 7.43 -14.47 2.16
N ALA A 81 8.62 -15.07 2.17
CA ALA A 81 9.73 -14.65 1.32
C ALA A 81 9.35 -14.72 -0.17
N LEU A 82 9.81 -13.74 -0.96
CA LEU A 82 9.70 -13.77 -2.41
C LEU A 82 10.74 -14.75 -2.96
N ARG A 83 10.29 -15.84 -3.59
CA ARG A 83 11.14 -16.78 -4.29
C ARG A 83 11.49 -16.22 -5.67
N VAL A 84 12.77 -15.99 -5.91
CA VAL A 84 13.28 -15.40 -7.14
C VAL A 84 14.16 -16.41 -7.86
N LYS A 85 13.81 -16.71 -9.11
CA LYS A 85 14.57 -17.62 -9.99
C LYS A 85 15.33 -16.80 -11.04
N PRO A 86 16.63 -16.59 -10.89
CA PRO A 86 17.45 -15.97 -11.92
C PRO A 86 17.81 -16.98 -13.02
N ILE A 87 17.73 -16.50 -14.26
CA ILE A 87 17.99 -17.30 -15.46
C ILE A 87 18.92 -16.53 -16.37
N LEU A 88 20.03 -17.13 -16.78
CA LEU A 88 20.92 -16.59 -17.79
C LEU A 88 20.75 -17.36 -19.11
N VAL A 89 20.16 -16.69 -20.10
CA VAL A 89 20.05 -17.24 -21.47
C VAL A 89 21.26 -16.79 -22.28
N TYR A 90 21.94 -17.72 -22.94
CA TYR A 90 23.10 -17.44 -23.74
C TYR A 90 23.18 -18.36 -24.95
N ASP A 91 23.96 -17.97 -25.95
CA ASP A 91 24.17 -18.74 -27.17
C ASP A 91 25.64 -19.16 -27.28
N VAL A 92 25.88 -20.38 -27.73
CA VAL A 92 27.23 -20.87 -28.09
C VAL A 92 27.27 -21.07 -29.61
N PRO A 93 27.58 -20.01 -30.38
CA PRO A 93 27.55 -20.10 -31.82
C PRO A 93 28.72 -20.91 -32.39
N THR A 94 28.47 -21.64 -33.48
CA THR A 94 29.52 -22.34 -34.23
C THR A 94 30.02 -21.43 -35.35
N ARG A 95 31.36 -21.29 -35.44
CA ARG A 95 31.97 -20.49 -36.50
C ARG A 95 31.69 -21.10 -37.86
N ILE A 96 31.25 -20.28 -38.79
CA ILE A 96 31.08 -20.65 -40.20
C ILE A 96 31.82 -19.61 -41.04
N ASP A 97 32.76 -20.07 -41.86
CA ASP A 97 33.57 -19.16 -42.65
C ASP A 97 32.74 -18.38 -43.69
N LYS A 98 33.09 -17.09 -43.85
CA LYS A 98 32.48 -16.18 -44.81
C LYS A 98 30.98 -15.89 -44.60
N THR A 99 30.48 -16.04 -43.39
CA THR A 99 29.09 -15.74 -43.01
C THR A 99 29.03 -14.95 -41.70
N SER A 100 27.85 -14.38 -41.38
CA SER A 100 27.55 -13.87 -40.05
C SER A 100 27.17 -15.02 -39.14
N TRP A 101 28.15 -15.60 -38.43
CA TRP A 101 27.94 -16.81 -37.64
C TRP A 101 27.62 -16.57 -36.15
N ARG A 102 27.78 -15.33 -35.66
CA ARG A 102 27.46 -15.00 -34.25
C ARG A 102 26.53 -13.78 -34.15
N SER A 103 25.64 -13.82 -33.16
CA SER A 103 24.82 -12.69 -32.76
C SER A 103 25.62 -11.62 -32.01
N TYR A 104 25.04 -10.44 -31.85
CA TYR A 104 25.58 -9.46 -30.90
C TYR A 104 25.61 -10.04 -29.50
N GLY A 105 26.51 -9.54 -28.67
CA GLY A 105 26.64 -9.92 -27.28
C GLY A 105 28.06 -10.34 -26.90
N GLY A 106 28.30 -10.49 -25.62
CA GLY A 106 29.62 -10.83 -25.05
C GLY A 106 29.71 -12.21 -24.42
N ILE A 107 28.65 -13.02 -24.46
CA ILE A 107 28.64 -14.37 -23.86
C ILE A 107 28.38 -15.41 -24.95
N HIS A 108 29.47 -16.01 -25.45
CA HIS A 108 29.42 -16.96 -26.55
C HIS A 108 30.09 -18.31 -26.21
N THR A 109 30.45 -18.55 -24.96
CA THR A 109 31.02 -19.79 -24.48
C THR A 109 30.41 -20.23 -23.16
N HIS A 110 30.44 -21.51 -22.86
CA HIS A 110 30.00 -22.05 -21.58
C HIS A 110 30.84 -21.52 -20.39
N GLU A 111 32.12 -21.23 -20.61
CA GLU A 111 32.99 -20.64 -19.59
C GLU A 111 32.58 -19.19 -19.26
N ALA A 112 32.38 -18.37 -20.30
CA ALA A 112 31.90 -17.00 -20.13
C ALA A 112 30.53 -16.97 -19.42
N ALA A 113 29.63 -17.89 -19.77
CA ALA A 113 28.32 -18.01 -19.12
C ALA A 113 28.44 -18.39 -17.63
N ARG A 114 29.31 -19.31 -17.27
CA ARG A 114 29.58 -19.66 -15.86
C ARG A 114 30.17 -18.48 -15.08
N GLY A 115 31.10 -17.75 -15.68
CA GLY A 115 31.68 -16.54 -15.09
C GLY A 115 30.59 -15.46 -14.80
N GLU A 116 29.72 -15.24 -15.77
CA GLU A 116 28.60 -14.29 -15.63
C GLU A 116 27.56 -14.77 -14.59
N ALA A 117 27.24 -16.06 -14.54
CA ALA A 117 26.35 -16.61 -13.51
C ALA A 117 26.89 -16.34 -12.09
N GLY A 118 28.18 -16.58 -11.87
CA GLY A 118 28.82 -16.26 -10.58
C GLY A 118 28.77 -14.77 -10.23
N ARG A 119 28.88 -13.89 -11.22
CA ARG A 119 28.71 -12.45 -11.05
C ARG A 119 27.27 -12.10 -10.68
N ILE A 120 26.28 -12.62 -11.40
CA ILE A 120 24.85 -12.43 -11.12
C ILE A 120 24.53 -12.86 -9.70
N GLU A 121 24.98 -14.03 -9.27
CA GLU A 121 24.75 -14.50 -7.91
C GLU A 121 25.32 -13.58 -6.84
N LYS A 122 26.50 -13.02 -7.07
CA LYS A 122 27.11 -12.04 -6.15
C LYS A 122 26.28 -10.77 -6.08
N GLU A 123 25.89 -10.21 -7.21
CA GLU A 123 25.09 -8.98 -7.31
C GLU A 123 23.70 -9.15 -6.69
N LEU A 124 23.03 -10.28 -6.93
CA LEU A 124 21.75 -10.59 -6.30
C LEU A 124 21.85 -10.79 -4.78
N ARG A 125 22.97 -11.37 -4.29
CA ARG A 125 23.22 -11.43 -2.84
C ARG A 125 23.39 -10.05 -2.22
N GLU A 126 24.05 -9.11 -2.88
CA GLU A 126 24.14 -7.73 -2.41
C GLU A 126 22.76 -7.02 -2.47
N LEU A 127 21.99 -7.24 -3.52
CA LEU A 127 20.61 -6.75 -3.61
C LEU A 127 19.75 -7.24 -2.44
N LYS A 128 19.82 -8.54 -2.13
CA LYS A 128 19.10 -9.16 -1.00
C LYS A 128 19.46 -8.51 0.33
N LYS A 129 20.73 -8.13 0.57
CA LYS A 129 21.14 -7.44 1.80
C LYS A 129 20.50 -6.05 1.95
N ARG A 130 20.24 -5.37 0.83
CA ARG A 130 19.61 -4.05 0.78
C ARG A 130 18.09 -4.11 0.86
N ALA A 131 17.50 -5.28 0.62
CA ALA A 131 16.06 -5.46 0.63
C ALA A 131 15.49 -5.36 2.06
N GLU A 132 14.46 -4.53 2.24
CA GLU A 132 13.73 -4.41 3.51
C GLU A 132 12.71 -5.53 3.72
N PHE A 133 12.57 -6.43 2.74
CA PHE A 133 11.64 -7.57 2.73
C PHE A 133 12.41 -8.88 2.48
N PRO A 134 11.87 -10.03 2.90
CA PRO A 134 12.55 -11.31 2.72
C PRO A 134 12.54 -11.78 1.27
N ILE A 135 13.74 -12.12 0.77
CA ILE A 135 13.96 -12.70 -0.56
C ILE A 135 14.63 -14.08 -0.40
N GLU A 136 14.09 -15.07 -1.11
CA GLU A 136 14.70 -16.38 -1.29
C GLU A 136 15.26 -16.45 -2.72
N LEU A 137 16.58 -16.43 -2.84
CA LEU A 137 17.27 -16.54 -4.13
C LEU A 137 17.51 -18.00 -4.46
N GLN A 138 16.96 -18.46 -5.57
CA GLN A 138 17.29 -19.74 -6.16
C GLN A 138 18.62 -19.64 -6.93
N PRO A 139 19.33 -20.76 -7.17
CA PRO A 139 20.55 -20.76 -8.00
C PRO A 139 20.29 -20.20 -9.39
N VAL A 140 21.30 -19.52 -9.97
CA VAL A 140 21.25 -19.05 -11.35
C VAL A 140 21.24 -20.26 -12.28
N GLU A 141 20.25 -20.32 -13.16
CA GLU A 141 20.13 -21.38 -14.15
C GLU A 141 20.68 -20.93 -15.52
N LEU A 142 21.49 -21.78 -16.11
CA LEU A 142 22.16 -21.54 -17.40
C LEU A 142 21.39 -22.21 -18.54
N LEU A 143 20.85 -21.44 -19.46
CA LEU A 143 20.00 -21.91 -20.55
C LEU A 143 20.64 -21.60 -21.91
N ASP A 144 21.12 -22.63 -22.58
CA ASP A 144 21.74 -22.59 -23.90
C ASP A 144 20.89 -23.23 -25.00
N SER A 145 19.66 -23.64 -24.66
CA SER A 145 18.74 -24.29 -25.58
C SER A 145 17.29 -24.07 -25.23
N GLN A 146 16.43 -24.18 -26.24
CA GLN A 146 14.97 -24.05 -26.08
C GLN A 146 14.38 -25.10 -25.14
N ALA A 147 14.91 -26.32 -25.13
CA ALA A 147 14.44 -27.40 -24.25
C ALA A 147 14.67 -27.03 -22.76
N LYS A 148 15.86 -26.52 -22.43
CA LYS A 148 16.17 -26.04 -21.07
C LYS A 148 15.32 -24.85 -20.68
N LEU A 149 15.03 -23.95 -21.60
CA LEU A 149 14.16 -22.79 -21.36
C LEU A 149 12.74 -23.23 -20.99
N GLN A 150 12.18 -24.21 -21.69
CA GLN A 150 10.86 -24.78 -21.39
C GLN A 150 10.83 -25.48 -20.03
N GLN A 151 11.89 -26.21 -19.68
CA GLN A 151 12.01 -26.86 -18.38
C GLN A 151 12.11 -25.84 -17.24
N ALA A 152 12.94 -24.82 -17.39
CA ALA A 152 13.11 -23.76 -16.38
C ALA A 152 11.83 -22.96 -16.11
N ALA A 153 11.01 -22.75 -17.15
CA ALA A 153 9.72 -22.07 -17.02
C ALA A 153 8.72 -22.83 -16.14
N GLY A 154 8.90 -24.13 -15.92
CA GLY A 154 8.11 -24.96 -15.01
C GLY A 154 8.57 -24.90 -13.56
N ALA A 155 9.63 -24.15 -13.23
CA ALA A 155 10.13 -24.05 -11.86
C ALA A 155 9.11 -23.37 -10.92
N GLU A 156 9.00 -23.90 -9.72
CA GLU A 156 8.17 -23.31 -8.68
C GLU A 156 8.84 -22.05 -8.10
N THR A 157 8.41 -20.89 -8.54
CA THR A 157 8.94 -19.58 -8.13
C THR A 157 7.85 -18.51 -8.16
N ASP A 158 8.10 -17.38 -7.52
CA ASP A 158 7.18 -16.26 -7.52
C ASP A 158 7.54 -15.18 -8.57
N LEU A 159 8.80 -15.19 -9.01
CA LEU A 159 9.32 -14.28 -10.03
C LEU A 159 10.52 -14.87 -10.76
N PHE A 160 10.54 -14.72 -12.09
CA PHE A 160 11.72 -14.94 -12.89
C PHE A 160 12.51 -13.64 -13.11
N VAL A 161 13.84 -13.71 -13.00
CA VAL A 161 14.73 -12.63 -13.47
C VAL A 161 15.51 -13.18 -14.65
N LEU A 162 15.16 -12.69 -15.85
CA LEU A 162 15.76 -13.13 -17.11
C LEU A 162 16.94 -12.25 -17.49
N TYR A 163 18.12 -12.80 -17.44
CA TYR A 163 19.36 -12.21 -17.97
C TYR A 163 19.49 -12.60 -19.45
N ALA A 164 19.06 -11.71 -20.35
CA ALA A 164 18.88 -12.01 -21.77
C ALA A 164 20.17 -11.80 -22.58
N ALA A 165 21.22 -12.61 -22.31
CA ALA A 165 22.50 -12.50 -23.02
C ALA A 165 22.49 -13.12 -24.42
N GLY A 166 21.62 -14.13 -24.67
CA GLY A 166 21.41 -14.81 -25.94
C GLY A 166 19.98 -14.74 -26.45
N HIS A 167 19.62 -15.61 -27.41
CA HIS A 167 18.30 -15.68 -27.99
C HIS A 167 17.30 -16.30 -27.00
N CYS A 168 16.38 -15.50 -26.49
CA CYS A 168 15.36 -15.93 -25.52
C CYS A 168 13.93 -15.75 -26.03
N THR A 169 13.73 -15.78 -27.34
CA THR A 169 12.48 -15.38 -28.02
C THR A 169 11.32 -16.37 -27.88
N GLN A 170 11.53 -17.54 -27.30
CA GLN A 170 10.53 -18.61 -27.22
C GLN A 170 10.23 -19.02 -25.78
N TRP A 171 10.15 -18.04 -24.87
CA TRP A 171 9.69 -18.31 -23.50
C TRP A 171 8.27 -18.88 -23.51
N PRO A 172 7.97 -19.95 -22.76
CA PRO A 172 6.65 -20.55 -22.75
C PRO A 172 5.58 -19.58 -22.24
N ARG A 173 4.58 -19.29 -23.06
CA ARG A 173 3.50 -18.32 -22.77
C ARG A 173 2.49 -18.78 -21.70
N LYS A 174 2.59 -20.03 -21.22
CA LYS A 174 1.64 -20.62 -20.25
C LYS A 174 1.96 -20.27 -18.79
N ASN A 175 3.07 -19.60 -18.55
CA ASN A 175 3.49 -19.31 -17.19
C ASN A 175 2.97 -17.92 -16.77
N GLU A 176 2.04 -17.90 -15.84
CA GLU A 176 1.49 -16.67 -15.23
C GLU A 176 2.47 -16.00 -14.24
N THR A 177 3.61 -16.65 -13.97
CA THR A 177 4.62 -16.11 -13.05
C THR A 177 5.24 -14.85 -13.64
N PRO A 178 5.25 -13.73 -12.89
CA PRO A 178 5.87 -12.49 -13.33
C PRO A 178 7.34 -12.67 -13.72
N MET A 179 7.80 -11.87 -14.70
CA MET A 179 9.17 -11.85 -15.16
C MET A 179 9.71 -10.41 -15.20
N VAL A 180 10.94 -10.24 -14.77
CA VAL A 180 11.74 -9.03 -15.00
C VAL A 180 12.91 -9.41 -15.90
N MET A 181 13.08 -8.69 -17.00
CA MET A 181 14.24 -8.85 -17.91
C MET A 181 15.35 -7.89 -17.49
N PHE A 182 16.50 -8.43 -17.15
CA PHE A 182 17.70 -7.65 -16.85
C PHE A 182 18.65 -7.65 -18.03
N LEU A 183 19.00 -6.46 -18.50
CA LEU A 183 19.89 -6.25 -19.65
C LEU A 183 21.17 -5.58 -19.21
N ARG A 184 22.31 -6.07 -19.72
CA ARG A 184 23.58 -5.38 -19.56
C ARG A 184 23.93 -4.60 -20.83
N HIS A 185 24.30 -3.35 -20.62
CA HIS A 185 24.83 -2.48 -21.65
C HIS A 185 26.18 -1.92 -21.21
N ARG A 186 26.21 -0.95 -20.31
CA ARG A 186 27.45 -0.33 -19.81
C ARG A 186 28.13 -1.14 -18.72
N SER A 187 27.37 -1.88 -17.96
CA SER A 187 27.92 -2.76 -16.92
C SER A 187 28.64 -3.99 -17.49
N GLY A 188 28.50 -4.29 -18.81
CA GLY A 188 29.08 -5.42 -19.52
C GLY A 188 29.03 -6.78 -18.79
N PRO A 189 29.21 -7.89 -19.50
CA PRO A 189 29.31 -7.97 -20.96
C PRO A 189 28.00 -7.54 -21.64
N PHE A 190 28.08 -6.99 -22.86
CA PHE A 190 26.89 -6.57 -23.60
C PHE A 190 25.97 -7.78 -23.85
N TYR A 191 24.66 -7.59 -23.63
CA TYR A 191 23.65 -8.63 -23.87
C TYR A 191 22.92 -8.41 -25.19
N LEU A 192 22.67 -9.49 -25.93
CA LEU A 192 21.87 -9.46 -27.15
C LEU A 192 20.49 -8.84 -26.90
N GLY A 193 19.87 -9.15 -25.74
CA GLY A 193 18.57 -8.62 -25.36
C GLY A 193 18.49 -7.09 -25.37
N TYR A 194 19.59 -6.37 -25.17
CA TYR A 194 19.61 -4.91 -25.25
C TYR A 194 19.27 -4.39 -26.65
N GLU A 195 19.71 -5.06 -27.70
CA GLU A 195 19.37 -4.72 -29.08
C GLU A 195 17.93 -5.10 -29.42
N ILE A 196 17.50 -6.29 -29.02
CA ILE A 196 16.25 -6.87 -29.52
C ILE A 196 15.03 -6.61 -28.67
N ALA A 197 15.19 -6.19 -27.40
CA ALA A 197 14.07 -6.04 -26.46
C ALA A 197 13.00 -5.10 -26.99
N HIS A 198 13.39 -3.93 -27.53
CA HIS A 198 12.47 -2.89 -27.94
C HIS A 198 11.50 -3.34 -29.03
N TRP A 199 11.97 -3.95 -30.09
CA TRP A 199 11.11 -4.30 -31.22
C TRP A 199 10.57 -5.73 -31.17
N ARG A 200 11.32 -6.68 -30.61
CA ARG A 200 10.85 -8.06 -30.52
C ARG A 200 9.93 -8.32 -29.33
N PHE A 201 10.29 -7.82 -28.15
CA PHE A 201 9.54 -8.11 -26.95
C PHE A 201 8.46 -7.05 -26.65
N LEU A 202 8.78 -5.78 -26.79
CA LEU A 202 7.91 -4.70 -26.37
C LEU A 202 6.92 -4.24 -27.45
N ARG A 203 7.36 -4.17 -28.71
CA ARG A 203 6.54 -3.62 -29.82
C ARG A 203 5.56 -4.62 -30.40
N GLN A 204 5.59 -5.87 -29.96
CA GLN A 204 4.71 -6.91 -30.46
C GLN A 204 4.66 -6.92 -32.00
N SER A 205 5.85 -6.76 -32.64
CA SER A 205 5.89 -6.81 -34.09
C SER A 205 5.23 -8.10 -34.54
N ARG A 206 4.57 -8.11 -35.68
CA ARG A 206 3.80 -9.27 -36.20
C ARG A 206 4.63 -10.56 -36.32
N ASP A 207 5.91 -10.49 -36.06
CA ASP A 207 6.87 -11.58 -36.07
C ASP A 207 6.79 -12.55 -34.89
N ALA A 208 5.70 -12.52 -34.11
CA ALA A 208 5.31 -13.56 -33.16
C ALA A 208 6.14 -13.73 -31.87
N PHE A 209 7.02 -12.81 -31.49
CA PHE A 209 7.89 -12.96 -30.33
C PHE A 209 7.47 -12.14 -29.10
N ALA A 210 6.30 -11.54 -29.12
CA ALA A 210 5.82 -10.79 -27.95
C ALA A 210 5.50 -11.73 -26.80
N PHE A 211 6.06 -11.47 -25.64
CA PHE A 211 5.57 -12.07 -24.40
C PHE A 211 4.21 -11.43 -24.08
N LYS A 212 3.22 -12.27 -23.79
CA LYS A 212 1.97 -11.79 -23.23
C LYS A 212 2.26 -11.23 -21.83
N ASP A 213 1.65 -10.09 -21.50
CA ASP A 213 1.76 -9.46 -20.18
C ASP A 213 3.19 -9.01 -19.80
N PHE A 214 4.03 -8.72 -20.80
CA PHE A 214 5.37 -8.19 -20.68
C PHE A 214 5.48 -6.86 -21.44
N ASP A 215 5.98 -5.82 -20.77
CA ASP A 215 6.12 -4.49 -21.36
C ASP A 215 7.38 -3.73 -20.88
N VAL A 216 7.43 -2.41 -21.16
CA VAL A 216 8.58 -1.58 -20.83
C VAL A 216 8.91 -1.58 -19.32
N ASP A 217 7.91 -1.69 -18.48
CA ASP A 217 8.09 -1.70 -17.02
C ASP A 217 8.78 -2.99 -16.53
N ASP A 218 8.77 -4.04 -17.33
CA ASP A 218 9.44 -5.30 -17.02
C ASP A 218 10.92 -5.32 -17.41
N VAL A 219 11.41 -4.29 -18.11
CA VAL A 219 12.80 -4.22 -18.57
C VAL A 219 13.64 -3.36 -17.63
N VAL A 220 14.76 -3.89 -17.19
CA VAL A 220 15.76 -3.20 -16.38
C VAL A 220 17.11 -3.22 -17.11
N VAL A 221 17.76 -2.06 -17.23
CA VAL A 221 19.07 -1.93 -17.85
C VAL A 221 20.08 -1.49 -16.80
N ASP A 222 21.10 -2.30 -16.52
CA ASP A 222 22.25 -2.02 -15.65
C ASP A 222 21.94 -1.62 -14.19
N SER A 223 20.69 -1.50 -13.77
CA SER A 223 20.31 -0.93 -12.48
C SER A 223 19.65 -1.94 -11.55
N TYR A 224 20.32 -2.29 -10.45
CA TYR A 224 19.74 -3.13 -9.39
C TYR A 224 18.76 -2.37 -8.49
N ASP A 225 18.78 -1.04 -8.47
CA ASP A 225 17.76 -0.24 -7.77
C ASP A 225 16.43 -0.31 -8.49
N GLU A 226 16.48 -0.25 -9.82
CA GLU A 226 15.31 -0.46 -10.66
C GLU A 226 14.74 -1.89 -10.54
N MET A 227 15.58 -2.89 -10.33
CA MET A 227 15.13 -4.24 -10.03
C MET A 227 14.49 -4.32 -8.65
N LEU A 228 15.10 -3.72 -7.63
CA LEU A 228 14.69 -3.87 -6.22
C LEU A 228 13.24 -3.42 -5.97
N TRP A 229 12.83 -2.27 -6.52
CA TRP A 229 11.46 -1.81 -6.33
C TRP A 229 10.44 -2.73 -7.05
N ARG A 230 10.78 -3.33 -8.20
CA ARG A 230 9.93 -4.32 -8.87
C ARG A 230 9.77 -5.60 -8.04
N LEU A 231 10.87 -6.09 -7.46
CA LEU A 231 10.81 -7.22 -6.52
C LEU A 231 9.93 -6.89 -5.31
N ARG A 232 10.03 -5.67 -4.76
CA ARG A 232 9.18 -5.20 -3.66
C ARG A 232 7.71 -5.18 -4.05
N ALA A 233 7.37 -4.71 -5.23
CA ALA A 233 6.00 -4.72 -5.74
C ALA A 233 5.42 -6.14 -5.84
N VAL A 234 6.18 -7.08 -6.41
CA VAL A 234 5.75 -8.49 -6.51
C VAL A 234 5.67 -9.16 -5.14
N TYR A 235 6.61 -8.86 -4.23
CA TYR A 235 6.53 -9.31 -2.84
C TYR A 235 5.24 -8.82 -2.16
N GLY A 236 4.91 -7.54 -2.32
CA GLY A 236 3.67 -6.95 -1.80
C GLY A 236 2.43 -7.66 -2.36
N LEU A 237 2.38 -7.84 -3.67
CA LEU A 237 1.28 -8.52 -4.34
C LEU A 237 1.12 -9.98 -3.89
N LYS A 238 2.24 -10.74 -3.84
CA LYS A 238 2.24 -12.13 -3.36
C LYS A 238 1.59 -12.25 -1.99
N ASN A 239 1.97 -11.38 -1.05
CA ASN A 239 1.50 -11.43 0.33
C ASN A 239 0.12 -10.79 0.53
N ALA A 240 -0.35 -9.97 -0.40
CA ALA A 240 -1.69 -9.41 -0.39
C ALA A 240 -2.74 -10.35 -0.99
N LYS A 241 -2.38 -11.20 -1.95
CA LYS A 241 -3.30 -12.20 -2.51
C LYS A 241 -3.63 -13.28 -1.49
N GLY A 242 -4.86 -13.76 -1.51
CA GLY A 242 -5.31 -14.81 -0.59
C GLY A 242 -5.44 -14.36 0.87
N THR A 243 -5.54 -13.04 1.14
CA THR A 243 -5.70 -12.51 2.49
C THR A 243 -6.96 -13.05 3.14
N LYS A 244 -6.79 -13.64 4.33
CA LYS A 244 -7.91 -14.01 5.20
C LYS A 244 -8.31 -12.81 6.04
N THR A 245 -9.59 -12.51 6.05
CA THR A 245 -10.18 -11.34 6.72
C THR A 245 -11.21 -11.78 7.74
N LEU A 246 -11.03 -11.35 8.97
CA LEU A 246 -12.03 -11.48 10.02
C LEU A 246 -12.96 -10.27 9.97
N THR A 247 -14.28 -10.50 9.83
CA THR A 247 -15.30 -9.46 9.93
C THR A 247 -16.08 -9.63 11.24
N ILE A 248 -16.14 -8.57 12.04
CA ILE A 248 -16.89 -8.57 13.30
C ILE A 248 -18.20 -7.83 13.07
N GLY A 249 -19.30 -8.58 13.03
CA GLY A 249 -20.64 -8.08 12.71
C GLY A 249 -20.95 -8.04 11.21
N GLY A 250 -20.21 -8.76 10.37
CA GLY A 250 -20.42 -8.89 8.93
C GLY A 250 -19.69 -7.87 8.07
N LEU A 251 -19.87 -7.98 6.77
CA LEU A 251 -19.34 -7.02 5.78
C LEU A 251 -20.24 -5.79 5.73
N SER A 252 -19.64 -4.62 5.83
CA SER A 252 -20.34 -3.33 5.77
C SER A 252 -19.47 -2.32 5.04
N ALA A 253 -19.99 -1.66 4.02
CA ALA A 253 -19.30 -0.62 3.29
C ALA A 253 -20.05 0.72 3.37
N TYR A 254 -19.34 1.80 3.09
CA TYR A 254 -19.87 3.15 3.16
C TYR A 254 -20.98 3.41 2.12
N SER A 255 -20.92 2.76 0.95
CA SER A 255 -21.91 2.94 -0.12
C SER A 255 -22.43 1.61 -0.65
N GLY A 256 -23.60 1.64 -1.31
CA GLY A 256 -24.13 0.48 -2.01
C GLY A 256 -23.17 -0.09 -3.07
N GLU A 257 -22.49 0.78 -3.82
CA GLU A 257 -21.48 0.36 -4.80
C GLU A 257 -20.31 -0.40 -4.16
N ALA A 258 -19.76 0.12 -3.06
CA ALA A 258 -18.66 -0.53 -2.33
C ALA A 258 -19.13 -1.83 -1.66
N GLN A 259 -20.37 -1.86 -1.14
CA GLN A 259 -20.98 -3.05 -0.53
C GLN A 259 -21.13 -4.20 -1.53
N GLU A 260 -21.48 -3.90 -2.78
CA GLU A 260 -21.63 -4.89 -3.84
C GLU A 260 -20.27 -5.29 -4.45
N ASN A 261 -19.48 -4.30 -4.88
CA ASN A 261 -18.26 -4.55 -5.63
C ASN A 261 -17.08 -4.97 -4.76
N GLY A 262 -16.96 -4.44 -3.54
CA GLY A 262 -15.83 -4.71 -2.65
C GLY A 262 -15.62 -6.21 -2.39
N PRO A 263 -16.61 -6.95 -1.86
CA PRO A 263 -16.49 -8.39 -1.61
C PRO A 263 -16.26 -9.21 -2.88
N ARG A 264 -16.91 -8.85 -3.98
CA ARG A 264 -16.76 -9.54 -5.26
C ARG A 264 -15.33 -9.38 -5.80
N VAL A 265 -14.84 -8.16 -5.89
CA VAL A 265 -13.48 -7.87 -6.39
C VAL A 265 -12.41 -8.48 -5.49
N ALA A 266 -12.56 -8.35 -4.18
CA ALA A 266 -11.63 -8.94 -3.22
C ALA A 266 -11.55 -10.47 -3.37
N LYS A 267 -12.68 -11.16 -3.57
CA LYS A 267 -12.72 -12.60 -3.75
C LYS A 267 -12.21 -13.05 -5.13
N GLU A 268 -12.73 -12.45 -6.21
CA GLU A 268 -12.47 -12.90 -7.58
C GLU A 268 -11.06 -12.54 -8.05
N SER A 269 -10.57 -11.34 -7.69
CA SER A 269 -9.31 -10.82 -8.22
C SER A 269 -8.14 -10.97 -7.25
N TRP A 270 -8.40 -10.85 -5.95
CA TRP A 270 -7.37 -10.95 -4.92
C TRP A 270 -7.38 -12.29 -4.19
N GLY A 271 -8.42 -13.11 -4.36
CA GLY A 271 -8.54 -14.41 -3.69
C GLY A 271 -8.81 -14.31 -2.19
N TYR A 272 -9.42 -13.22 -1.71
CA TYR A 272 -9.69 -13.03 -0.28
C TYR A 272 -10.69 -14.05 0.25
N GLU A 273 -10.47 -14.48 1.49
CA GLU A 273 -11.37 -15.32 2.26
C GLU A 273 -11.93 -14.53 3.45
N PHE A 274 -13.22 -14.68 3.71
CA PHE A 274 -13.91 -13.96 4.79
C PHE A 274 -14.42 -14.94 5.84
N THR A 275 -14.17 -14.61 7.11
CA THR A 275 -14.76 -15.29 8.25
C THR A 275 -15.52 -14.26 9.07
N ASP A 276 -16.84 -14.43 9.15
CA ASP A 276 -17.69 -13.54 9.93
C ASP A 276 -17.88 -14.08 11.37
N VAL A 277 -17.72 -13.18 12.33
CA VAL A 277 -18.02 -13.40 13.75
C VAL A 277 -19.12 -12.42 14.15
N THR A 278 -20.26 -12.94 14.56
CA THR A 278 -21.38 -12.10 14.97
C THR A 278 -21.05 -11.30 16.25
N ASN A 279 -21.71 -10.16 16.43
CA ASN A 279 -21.56 -9.36 17.65
C ASN A 279 -21.88 -10.16 18.90
N ALA A 280 -22.84 -11.11 18.85
CA ALA A 280 -23.19 -11.98 19.95
C ALA A 280 -22.06 -12.95 20.33
N GLU A 281 -21.43 -13.58 19.34
CA GLU A 281 -20.28 -14.47 19.58
C GLU A 281 -19.06 -13.66 20.09
N PHE A 282 -18.80 -12.49 19.53
CA PHE A 282 -17.74 -11.61 20.03
C PHE A 282 -17.98 -11.20 21.49
N THR A 283 -19.22 -10.80 21.84
CA THR A 283 -19.62 -10.45 23.21
C THR A 283 -19.40 -11.62 24.17
N LYS A 284 -19.76 -12.84 23.77
CA LYS A 284 -19.55 -14.04 24.58
C LYS A 284 -18.06 -14.26 24.90
N ARG A 285 -17.19 -14.14 23.89
CA ARG A 285 -15.74 -14.27 24.06
C ARG A 285 -15.17 -13.13 24.91
N LEU A 286 -15.65 -11.91 24.71
CA LEU A 286 -15.25 -10.75 25.49
C LEU A 286 -15.61 -10.93 26.98
N THR A 287 -16.82 -11.41 27.26
CA THR A 287 -17.27 -11.72 28.63
C THR A 287 -16.41 -12.82 29.28
N ALA A 288 -16.07 -13.87 28.52
CA ALA A 288 -15.20 -14.93 29.01
C ALA A 288 -13.79 -14.41 29.32
N ALA A 289 -13.21 -13.58 28.44
CA ALA A 289 -11.92 -12.95 28.67
C ALA A 289 -11.91 -12.00 29.89
N GLN A 290 -13.02 -11.28 30.12
CA GLN A 290 -13.20 -10.41 31.29
C GLN A 290 -13.33 -11.20 32.61
N ALA A 291 -13.78 -12.43 32.55
CA ALA A 291 -13.88 -13.32 33.71
C ALA A 291 -12.56 -14.04 34.03
N ASP A 292 -11.59 -14.07 33.10
CA ASP A 292 -10.29 -14.70 33.28
C ASP A 292 -9.32 -13.76 34.03
N GLU A 293 -8.98 -14.12 35.27
CA GLU A 293 -8.11 -13.30 36.12
C GLU A 293 -6.71 -13.10 35.52
N GLN A 294 -6.18 -14.09 34.79
CA GLN A 294 -4.86 -13.99 34.16
C GLN A 294 -4.89 -13.02 32.98
N VAL A 295 -5.91 -13.09 32.12
CA VAL A 295 -6.14 -12.14 31.02
C VAL A 295 -6.33 -10.74 31.59
N VAL A 296 -7.18 -10.56 32.59
CA VAL A 296 -7.40 -9.25 33.23
C VAL A 296 -6.11 -8.67 33.79
N LYS A 297 -5.27 -9.48 34.46
CA LYS A 297 -3.96 -9.04 34.96
C LYS A 297 -3.05 -8.59 33.82
N GLN A 298 -2.93 -9.41 32.78
CA GLN A 298 -2.11 -9.08 31.60
C GLN A 298 -2.55 -7.76 30.93
N ILE A 299 -3.85 -7.57 30.74
CA ILE A 299 -4.40 -6.35 30.13
C ILE A 299 -4.17 -5.13 31.03
N LYS A 300 -4.28 -5.27 32.35
CA LYS A 300 -3.91 -4.18 33.29
C LYS A 300 -2.45 -3.79 33.18
N GLU A 301 -1.55 -4.76 33.01
CA GLU A 301 -0.11 -4.52 32.82
C GLU A 301 0.18 -3.81 31.50
N GLN A 302 -0.42 -4.27 30.37
CA GLN A 302 -0.31 -3.63 29.07
C GLN A 302 -0.83 -2.18 29.10
N THR A 303 -2.01 -1.97 29.71
CA THR A 303 -2.58 -0.62 29.89
C THR A 303 -1.64 0.27 30.69
N ALA A 304 -1.07 -0.25 31.79
CA ALA A 304 -0.16 0.53 32.62
C ALA A 304 1.17 0.84 31.90
N ALA A 305 1.70 -0.09 31.13
CA ALA A 305 2.90 0.10 30.33
C ALA A 305 2.72 1.21 29.29
N LEU A 306 1.62 1.15 28.50
CA LEU A 306 1.31 2.20 27.54
C LEU A 306 1.20 3.58 28.20
N LEU A 307 0.46 3.69 29.29
CA LEU A 307 0.22 4.97 29.99
C LEU A 307 1.43 5.51 30.77
N LYS A 308 2.45 4.68 31.00
CA LYS A 308 3.76 5.11 31.53
C LYS A 308 4.72 5.62 30.46
N SER A 309 4.44 5.33 29.18
CA SER A 309 5.30 5.79 28.08
C SER A 309 5.35 7.31 28.07
N PRO A 310 6.55 7.92 28.00
CA PRO A 310 6.72 9.37 27.98
C PRO A 310 6.07 10.00 26.72
N ASN A 311 5.88 9.23 25.67
CA ASN A 311 5.30 9.65 24.40
C ASN A 311 3.77 9.55 24.38
N VAL A 312 3.12 9.17 25.50
CA VAL A 312 1.67 9.01 25.57
C VAL A 312 1.07 9.93 26.63
N LYS A 313 0.09 10.72 26.22
CA LYS A 313 -0.76 11.50 27.13
C LYS A 313 -2.15 10.91 27.16
N LEU A 314 -2.75 10.81 28.35
CA LEU A 314 -4.13 10.36 28.52
C LEU A 314 -5.04 11.58 28.75
N ALA A 315 -6.06 11.71 27.91
CA ALA A 315 -7.09 12.74 27.97
C ALA A 315 -8.51 12.14 27.87
N THR A 316 -8.66 10.89 28.36
CA THR A 316 -9.92 10.18 28.54
C THR A 316 -9.82 9.28 29.75
N ASP A 317 -10.86 8.50 30.08
CA ASP A 317 -10.81 7.56 31.20
C ASP A 317 -9.90 6.36 30.85
N ARG A 318 -9.04 5.97 31.78
CA ARG A 318 -8.16 4.80 31.70
C ARG A 318 -8.93 3.50 31.39
N LYS A 319 -10.18 3.37 31.83
CA LYS A 319 -11.02 2.20 31.59
C LYS A 319 -11.19 1.93 30.10
N PHE A 320 -11.27 2.96 29.26
CA PHE A 320 -11.44 2.80 27.81
C PHE A 320 -10.17 2.26 27.11
N VAL A 321 -9.00 2.60 27.65
CA VAL A 321 -7.73 1.99 27.19
C VAL A 321 -7.70 0.51 27.55
N PHE A 322 -8.09 0.17 28.77
CA PHE A 322 -8.22 -1.21 29.22
C PHE A 322 -9.22 -1.99 28.35
N ASN A 323 -10.40 -1.45 28.09
CA ASN A 323 -11.42 -2.05 27.24
C ASN A 323 -10.92 -2.27 25.81
N SER A 324 -10.14 -1.34 25.27
CA SER A 324 -9.54 -1.47 23.94
C SER A 324 -8.54 -2.63 23.87
N TYR A 325 -7.68 -2.79 24.89
CA TYR A 325 -6.79 -3.95 24.97
C TYR A 325 -7.53 -5.27 25.18
N MET A 326 -8.60 -5.27 25.95
CA MET A 326 -9.45 -6.44 26.15
C MET A 326 -10.10 -6.89 24.83
N ALA A 327 -10.66 -5.96 24.08
CA ALA A 327 -11.22 -6.22 22.75
C ALA A 327 -10.13 -6.72 21.78
N LEU A 328 -8.94 -6.10 21.78
CA LEU A 328 -7.82 -6.55 20.96
C LEU A 328 -7.36 -7.98 21.33
N HIS A 329 -7.39 -8.34 22.60
CA HIS A 329 -7.10 -9.71 23.03
C HIS A 329 -8.04 -10.73 22.36
N VAL A 330 -9.33 -10.46 22.33
CA VAL A 330 -10.31 -11.31 21.66
C VAL A 330 -10.08 -11.34 20.15
N CYS A 331 -9.79 -10.17 19.54
CA CYS A 331 -9.43 -10.12 18.12
C CYS A 331 -8.21 -10.99 17.79
N ARG A 332 -7.15 -10.96 18.61
CA ARG A 332 -5.94 -11.78 18.42
C ARG A 332 -6.25 -13.29 18.48
N GLN A 333 -7.07 -13.73 19.46
CA GLN A 333 -7.50 -15.13 19.54
C GLN A 333 -8.24 -15.56 18.27
N LEU A 334 -9.20 -14.77 17.81
CA LEU A 334 -9.95 -15.06 16.60
C LEU A 334 -9.05 -15.09 15.35
N LEU A 335 -8.13 -14.12 15.23
CA LEU A 335 -7.18 -14.05 14.10
C LEU A 335 -6.24 -15.26 14.08
N GLU A 336 -5.79 -15.72 15.23
CA GLU A 336 -4.95 -16.92 15.36
C GLU A 336 -5.73 -18.18 14.98
N GLU A 337 -6.97 -18.34 15.47
CA GLU A 337 -7.85 -19.49 15.17
C GLU A 337 -8.08 -19.67 13.66
N ILE A 338 -8.25 -18.57 12.91
CA ILE A 338 -8.53 -18.63 11.47
C ILE A 338 -7.30 -18.44 10.60
N GLY A 339 -6.14 -18.15 11.19
CA GLY A 339 -4.90 -17.86 10.48
C GLY A 339 -4.98 -16.57 9.65
N ALA A 340 -5.66 -15.53 10.16
CA ALA A 340 -5.81 -14.24 9.50
C ALA A 340 -4.89 -13.17 10.08
N SER A 341 -4.59 -12.16 9.27
CA SER A 341 -3.82 -10.97 9.66
C SER A 341 -4.56 -9.66 9.40
N ASN A 342 -5.80 -9.76 8.92
CA ASN A 342 -6.64 -8.62 8.60
C ASN A 342 -8.01 -8.73 9.27
N PHE A 343 -8.52 -7.62 9.83
CA PHE A 343 -9.86 -7.58 10.41
C PHE A 343 -10.49 -6.17 10.40
N GLY A 344 -11.80 -6.14 10.60
CA GLY A 344 -12.55 -4.90 10.79
C GLY A 344 -13.81 -5.13 11.63
N PHE A 345 -14.35 -4.03 12.16
CA PHE A 345 -15.66 -4.00 12.78
C PHE A 345 -16.66 -3.40 11.78
N SER A 346 -17.83 -4.02 11.61
CA SER A 346 -18.82 -3.61 10.60
C SER A 346 -19.35 -2.19 10.81
N GLU A 347 -19.42 -1.75 12.06
CA GLU A 347 -19.88 -0.41 12.43
C GLU A 347 -18.92 0.20 13.45
N CYS A 348 -18.16 1.20 13.08
CA CYS A 348 -17.23 1.83 14.02
C CYS A 348 -17.91 2.79 15.00
N MET A 349 -19.02 3.42 14.61
CA MET A 349 -19.72 4.45 15.39
C MET A 349 -21.13 4.01 15.77
N GLY A 350 -21.55 2.83 15.36
CA GLY A 350 -22.85 2.29 15.70
C GLY A 350 -23.01 2.03 17.19
N ARG A 351 -24.21 2.29 17.71
CA ARG A 351 -24.52 2.04 19.12
C ARG A 351 -24.19 0.60 19.52
N GLY A 352 -24.34 -0.37 18.61
CA GLY A 352 -24.06 -1.79 18.86
C GLY A 352 -22.61 -2.04 19.24
N GLN A 353 -21.65 -1.56 18.45
CA GLN A 353 -20.22 -1.76 18.69
C GLN A 353 -19.73 -1.04 19.94
N ILE A 354 -20.12 0.22 20.12
CA ILE A 354 -19.73 1.00 21.31
C ILE A 354 -20.29 0.36 22.59
N SER A 355 -21.55 -0.10 22.57
CA SER A 355 -22.16 -0.76 23.73
C SER A 355 -21.50 -2.10 24.05
N MET A 356 -21.12 -2.86 23.02
CA MET A 356 -20.44 -4.15 23.17
C MET A 356 -19.05 -4.00 23.81
N LEU A 357 -18.28 -3.01 23.35
CA LEU A 357 -16.89 -2.82 23.78
C LEU A 357 -16.74 -1.88 24.98
N ASP A 358 -17.78 -1.15 25.36
CA ASP A 358 -17.73 0.03 26.25
C ASP A 358 -16.63 1.04 25.81
N THR A 359 -16.38 1.12 24.49
CA THR A 359 -15.49 2.07 23.79
C THR A 359 -15.69 1.94 22.29
N PRO A 360 -15.50 2.99 21.46
CA PRO A 360 -15.39 2.81 20.02
C PRO A 360 -14.20 1.92 19.65
N PRO A 361 -14.26 1.17 18.56
CA PRO A 361 -13.16 0.29 18.12
C PRO A 361 -11.91 1.04 17.65
N CYS A 362 -11.94 2.37 17.54
CA CYS A 362 -10.85 3.18 16.99
C CYS A 362 -9.49 2.87 17.60
N PHE A 363 -9.40 2.80 18.94
CA PHE A 363 -8.11 2.53 19.58
C PHE A 363 -7.71 1.05 19.49
N VAL A 364 -8.67 0.13 19.40
CA VAL A 364 -8.40 -1.30 19.08
C VAL A 364 -7.68 -1.41 17.74
N LEU A 365 -8.20 -0.71 16.71
CA LEU A 365 -7.63 -0.70 15.36
C LEU A 365 -6.24 -0.04 15.33
N SER A 366 -6.05 1.06 16.08
CA SER A 366 -4.73 1.71 16.23
C SER A 366 -3.69 0.75 16.78
N LEU A 367 -4.00 0.09 17.91
CA LEU A 367 -3.12 -0.88 18.56
C LEU A 367 -2.82 -2.08 17.65
N ALA A 368 -3.83 -2.59 16.96
CA ALA A 368 -3.67 -3.72 16.04
C ALA A 368 -2.72 -3.39 14.87
N ASN A 369 -2.88 -2.22 14.26
CA ASN A 369 -1.98 -1.76 13.19
C ASN A 369 -0.54 -1.58 13.70
N ASP A 370 -0.34 -1.06 14.91
CA ASP A 370 0.98 -0.95 15.54
C ASP A 370 1.65 -2.32 15.76
N GLU A 371 0.87 -3.37 15.97
CA GLU A 371 1.34 -4.76 16.10
C GLU A 371 1.58 -5.47 14.77
N GLY A 372 1.17 -4.85 13.67
CA GLY A 372 1.39 -5.37 12.31
C GLY A 372 0.22 -6.13 11.72
N TYR A 373 -0.94 -6.13 12.35
CA TYR A 373 -2.19 -6.50 11.68
C TYR A 373 -2.61 -5.40 10.69
N THR A 374 -3.51 -5.72 9.78
CA THR A 374 -4.24 -4.72 9.01
C THR A 374 -5.64 -4.59 9.58
N ALA A 375 -5.93 -3.47 10.20
CA ALA A 375 -7.17 -3.28 10.93
C ALA A 375 -7.79 -1.92 10.61
N TYR A 376 -8.97 -1.92 9.99
CA TYR A 376 -9.61 -0.70 9.51
C TYR A 376 -11.04 -0.55 10.03
N CYS A 377 -11.44 0.69 10.08
CA CYS A 377 -12.80 1.11 10.39
C CYS A 377 -13.72 0.67 9.24
N HIS A 378 -14.87 0.14 9.58
CA HIS A 378 -15.73 -0.62 8.70
C HIS A 378 -15.05 -1.88 8.15
N THR A 379 -15.83 -2.80 7.65
CA THR A 379 -15.35 -3.97 6.92
C THR A 379 -15.43 -3.73 5.40
N ASP A 380 -15.26 -2.47 4.99
CA ASP A 380 -15.32 -2.02 3.61
C ASP A 380 -14.05 -2.43 2.86
N LEU A 381 -14.21 -3.29 1.88
CA LEU A 381 -13.10 -3.84 1.13
C LEU A 381 -12.56 -2.89 0.07
N SER A 382 -13.30 -1.83 -0.29
CA SER A 382 -12.81 -0.83 -1.24
C SER A 382 -11.53 -0.17 -0.74
N HIS A 383 -11.43 0.15 0.54
CA HIS A 383 -10.22 0.71 1.15
C HIS A 383 -9.33 -0.33 1.84
N THR A 384 -9.86 -1.52 2.16
CA THR A 384 -9.05 -2.58 2.78
C THR A 384 -8.03 -3.16 1.80
N MET A 385 -8.42 -3.43 0.55
CA MET A 385 -7.50 -3.97 -0.46
C MET A 385 -6.24 -3.12 -0.66
N PRO A 386 -6.33 -1.79 -0.91
CA PRO A 386 -5.13 -0.96 -1.02
C PRO A 386 -4.33 -0.89 0.28
N GLY A 387 -4.98 -0.87 1.44
CA GLY A 387 -4.30 -0.88 2.72
C GLY A 387 -3.47 -2.15 2.94
N VAL A 388 -4.02 -3.31 2.60
CA VAL A 388 -3.30 -4.60 2.68
C VAL A 388 -2.12 -4.64 1.70
N LEU A 389 -2.31 -4.19 0.44
CA LEU A 389 -1.20 -4.15 -0.52
C LEU A 389 -0.07 -3.24 -0.05
N LEU A 390 -0.41 -2.01 0.36
CA LEU A 390 0.55 -1.03 0.87
C LEU A 390 1.31 -1.54 2.09
N ARG A 391 0.61 -2.15 3.04
CA ARG A 391 1.22 -2.73 4.23
C ARG A 391 2.31 -3.74 3.88
N TRP A 392 2.07 -4.59 2.88
CA TRP A 392 3.06 -5.59 2.45
C TRP A 392 4.18 -4.98 1.62
N ILE A 393 3.89 -4.07 0.68
CA ILE A 393 4.92 -3.34 -0.08
C ILE A 393 5.86 -2.60 0.87
N ALA A 394 5.31 -1.82 1.79
CA ALA A 394 6.09 -0.96 2.66
C ALA A 394 6.67 -1.67 3.90
N SER A 395 6.15 -2.86 4.25
CA SER A 395 6.45 -3.55 5.51
C SER A 395 6.24 -2.65 6.74
N ARG A 396 5.15 -1.85 6.75
CA ARG A 396 4.79 -0.84 7.75
C ARG A 396 3.29 -0.76 7.93
N PRO A 397 2.79 -0.18 9.03
CA PRO A 397 1.38 0.14 9.15
C PRO A 397 0.92 1.10 8.07
N THR A 398 -0.34 1.00 7.71
CA THR A 398 -1.02 2.00 6.90
C THR A 398 -2.10 2.70 7.73
N PHE A 399 -2.38 3.93 7.39
CA PHE A 399 -3.36 4.75 8.07
C PHE A 399 -4.55 5.02 7.16
N LEU A 400 -5.70 4.43 7.47
CA LEU A 400 -6.98 4.74 6.83
C LEU A 400 -7.46 6.12 7.29
N CYS A 401 -7.76 6.99 6.34
CA CYS A 401 -8.25 8.34 6.60
C CYS A 401 -9.48 8.69 5.76
N ASN A 402 -10.29 9.62 6.28
CA ASN A 402 -11.20 10.40 5.47
C ASN A 402 -10.44 11.58 4.88
N SER A 403 -10.45 11.73 3.57
CA SER A 403 -9.87 12.87 2.90
C SER A 403 -10.88 14.01 2.75
N HIS A 404 -10.34 15.21 2.69
CA HIS A 404 -11.10 16.41 2.40
C HIS A 404 -10.77 16.93 0.99
N TYR A 405 -11.44 17.99 0.59
CA TYR A 405 -11.26 18.60 -0.72
C TYR A 405 -9.85 19.16 -0.89
N PRO A 406 -9.07 18.72 -1.90
CA PRO A 406 -7.73 19.27 -2.15
C PRO A 406 -7.79 20.75 -2.50
N TYR A 407 -6.93 21.56 -1.89
CA TYR A 407 -6.83 22.99 -2.20
C TYR A 407 -5.40 23.50 -2.05
N ASP A 408 -4.99 24.43 -2.88
CA ASP A 408 -3.68 25.09 -2.86
C ASP A 408 -2.48 24.12 -2.78
N GLY A 409 -2.60 22.95 -3.40
CA GLY A 409 -1.56 21.91 -3.35
C GLY A 409 -1.53 21.12 -2.06
N LEU A 410 -2.51 21.30 -1.18
CA LEU A 410 -2.64 20.58 0.09
C LEU A 410 -3.76 19.55 0.02
N PHE A 411 -3.53 18.43 0.72
CA PHE A 411 -4.49 17.36 0.93
C PHE A 411 -4.65 17.13 2.43
N PHE A 412 -5.81 17.47 2.95
CA PHE A 412 -6.12 17.27 4.37
C PHE A 412 -6.81 15.93 4.58
N VAL A 413 -6.37 15.22 5.61
CA VAL A 413 -6.93 13.91 6.01
C VAL A 413 -7.11 13.84 7.52
N ALA A 414 -8.11 13.09 7.94
CA ALA A 414 -8.39 12.88 9.36
C ALA A 414 -8.99 11.49 9.61
N HIS A 415 -8.62 10.87 10.73
CA HIS A 415 -9.28 9.67 11.26
C HIS A 415 -9.00 9.46 12.75
N CYS A 416 -9.82 8.66 13.43
CA CYS A 416 -9.66 8.35 14.86
C CYS A 416 -8.87 7.05 15.13
N ALA A 417 -8.67 6.19 14.13
CA ALA A 417 -8.00 4.89 14.25
C ALA A 417 -6.54 4.94 13.74
N ALA A 418 -5.80 5.94 14.16
CA ALA A 418 -4.43 6.19 13.68
C ALA A 418 -3.41 5.27 14.34
N PRO A 419 -2.57 4.56 13.57
CA PRO A 419 -1.41 3.90 14.12
C PRO A 419 -0.36 4.91 14.59
N ARG A 420 0.43 4.50 15.57
CA ARG A 420 1.54 5.29 16.12
C ARG A 420 2.90 4.88 15.55
N ARG A 421 2.97 3.69 14.94
CA ARG A 421 4.23 3.07 14.51
C ARG A 421 4.42 3.16 12.99
N MET A 422 4.10 4.33 12.41
CA MET A 422 4.04 4.52 10.96
C MET A 422 5.35 4.20 10.21
N ASN A 423 6.52 4.31 10.85
CA ASN A 423 7.80 3.92 10.26
C ASN A 423 8.14 2.42 10.45
N GLY A 424 7.27 1.64 11.10
CA GLY A 424 7.45 0.21 11.40
C GLY A 424 8.43 -0.09 12.55
N ARG A 425 8.99 0.93 13.21
CA ARG A 425 9.97 0.79 14.31
C ARG A 425 9.57 1.55 15.56
N ASP A 426 9.49 2.86 15.45
CA ASP A 426 9.33 3.78 16.57
C ASP A 426 7.89 4.25 16.69
N TYR A 427 7.48 4.56 17.92
CA TYR A 427 6.13 5.04 18.19
C TYR A 427 6.09 6.57 18.18
N GLU A 428 5.30 7.15 17.31
CA GLU A 428 4.98 8.57 17.30
C GLU A 428 4.34 8.98 18.64
N PRO A 429 4.59 10.19 19.12
CA PRO A 429 3.90 10.73 20.29
C PRO A 429 2.39 10.77 20.06
N ALA A 430 1.60 10.47 21.10
CA ALA A 430 0.16 10.42 20.99
C ALA A 430 -0.56 10.95 22.22
N THR A 431 -1.76 11.45 21.99
CA THR A 431 -2.75 11.74 23.05
C THR A 431 -3.93 10.79 22.87
N ILE A 432 -4.17 9.95 23.86
CA ILE A 432 -5.38 9.11 23.88
C ILE A 432 -6.52 9.92 24.45
N MET A 433 -7.55 10.14 23.64
CA MET A 433 -8.69 10.99 23.98
C MET A 433 -10.00 10.34 23.53
N THR A 434 -11.14 10.97 23.79
CA THR A 434 -12.44 10.46 23.32
C THR A 434 -12.50 10.43 21.80
N HIS A 435 -13.27 9.51 21.22
CA HIS A 435 -13.66 9.56 19.82
C HIS A 435 -14.37 10.90 19.53
N TYR A 436 -14.10 11.51 18.37
CA TYR A 436 -14.53 12.88 18.12
C TYR A 436 -16.06 13.03 18.11
N GLU A 437 -16.75 12.21 17.33
CA GLU A 437 -18.18 12.39 17.08
C GLU A 437 -19.07 11.91 18.23
N SER A 438 -18.62 10.93 19.01
CA SER A 438 -19.39 10.40 20.16
C SER A 438 -18.99 11.03 21.49
N ASP A 439 -17.87 11.76 21.53
CA ASP A 439 -17.23 12.25 22.76
C ASP A 439 -17.10 11.18 23.85
N TYR A 440 -16.88 9.93 23.45
CA TYR A 440 -16.85 8.77 24.32
C TYR A 440 -15.66 7.85 23.99
N GLY A 441 -15.21 7.06 24.99
CA GLY A 441 -14.26 5.98 24.80
C GLY A 441 -12.82 6.42 24.58
N ALA A 442 -12.07 5.61 23.82
CA ALA A 442 -10.68 5.87 23.50
C ALA A 442 -10.45 5.93 21.97
N ALA A 443 -9.75 6.96 21.53
CA ALA A 443 -9.23 7.14 20.17
C ALA A 443 -7.82 7.72 20.22
N CYS A 444 -7.01 7.42 19.23
CA CYS A 444 -5.64 7.90 19.16
C CYS A 444 -5.58 9.23 18.40
N LYS A 445 -4.98 10.26 19.01
CA LYS A 445 -4.45 11.43 18.33
C LYS A 445 -2.94 11.26 18.21
N THR A 446 -2.48 10.73 17.10
CA THR A 446 -1.07 10.61 16.77
C THR A 446 -0.53 11.96 16.31
N HIS A 447 0.63 12.36 16.82
CA HIS A 447 1.32 13.61 16.49
C HIS A 447 2.40 13.34 15.45
N TYR A 448 2.05 13.48 14.19
CA TYR A 448 2.93 13.14 13.06
C TYR A 448 4.05 14.15 12.84
N THR A 449 5.23 13.64 12.47
CA THR A 449 6.41 14.46 12.20
C THR A 449 6.28 15.19 10.87
N LYS A 450 6.49 16.51 10.86
CA LYS A 450 6.54 17.32 9.63
C LYS A 450 7.76 16.95 8.78
N GLY A 451 7.59 17.03 7.46
CA GLY A 451 8.64 16.70 6.50
C GLY A 451 8.66 15.21 6.10
N GLN A 452 7.90 14.35 6.80
CA GLN A 452 7.81 12.94 6.47
C GLN A 452 7.17 12.76 5.09
N GLU A 453 7.86 12.03 4.22
CA GLU A 453 7.34 11.63 2.90
C GLU A 453 6.29 10.54 3.05
N VAL A 454 5.23 10.62 2.26
CA VAL A 454 4.11 9.68 2.28
C VAL A 454 3.64 9.33 0.88
N THR A 455 3.13 8.11 0.74
CA THR A 455 2.28 7.70 -0.39
C THR A 455 0.84 7.70 0.06
N VAL A 456 -0.01 8.33 -0.74
CA VAL A 456 -1.46 8.38 -0.56
C VAL A 456 -2.14 7.57 -1.66
N VAL A 457 -3.06 6.68 -1.29
CA VAL A 457 -3.88 5.91 -2.23
C VAL A 457 -5.36 6.14 -1.95
N ILE A 458 -6.09 6.52 -2.99
CA ILE A 458 -7.51 6.84 -2.96
C ILE A 458 -8.24 5.84 -3.85
N PRO A 459 -8.83 4.78 -3.30
CA PRO A 459 -9.64 3.85 -4.08
C PRO A 459 -11.00 4.46 -4.42
N ASN A 460 -11.53 4.14 -5.60
CA ASN A 460 -12.93 4.44 -5.89
C ASN A 460 -13.86 3.38 -5.30
N LEU A 461 -15.14 3.74 -5.13
CA LEU A 461 -16.15 2.87 -4.52
C LEU A 461 -16.54 1.66 -5.41
N ARG A 462 -16.23 1.70 -6.71
CA ARG A 462 -16.43 0.60 -7.66
C ARG A 462 -15.34 -0.47 -7.57
N CYS A 463 -14.26 -0.20 -6.86
CA CYS A 463 -13.07 -1.06 -6.76
C CYS A 463 -12.41 -1.35 -8.12
N THR A 464 -12.45 -0.38 -9.04
CA THR A 464 -11.87 -0.48 -10.39
C THR A 464 -10.68 0.43 -10.62
N THR A 465 -10.58 1.51 -9.84
CA THR A 465 -9.54 2.54 -10.00
C THR A 465 -8.97 2.91 -8.64
N TRP A 466 -7.67 2.91 -8.54
CA TRP A 466 -6.95 3.53 -7.43
C TRP A 466 -6.21 4.75 -7.96
N GLN A 467 -6.42 5.85 -7.27
CA GLN A 467 -5.76 7.12 -7.52
C GLN A 467 -4.71 7.35 -6.45
N GLY A 468 -3.63 8.06 -6.74
CA GLY A 468 -2.67 8.34 -5.69
C GLY A 468 -1.56 9.29 -6.09
N PHE A 469 -0.81 9.67 -5.08
CA PHE A 469 0.30 10.62 -5.23
C PHE A 469 1.32 10.44 -4.10
N ARG A 470 2.52 10.94 -4.34
CA ARG A 470 3.54 11.16 -3.32
C ARG A 470 3.37 12.55 -2.73
N GLY A 471 3.56 12.69 -1.43
CA GLY A 471 3.51 13.99 -0.76
C GLY A 471 4.37 14.05 0.49
N LYS A 472 4.33 15.20 1.17
CA LYS A 472 5.02 15.40 2.44
C LYS A 472 4.07 15.96 3.48
N ILE A 473 4.13 15.46 4.71
CA ILE A 473 3.39 16.00 5.83
C ILE A 473 3.95 17.40 6.14
N VAL A 474 3.12 18.42 6.02
CA VAL A 474 3.48 19.81 6.32
C VAL A 474 2.82 20.33 7.58
N GLY A 475 1.76 19.67 8.04
CA GLY A 475 1.01 20.03 9.22
C GLY A 475 0.32 18.84 9.88
N ALA A 476 0.09 18.96 11.19
CA ALA A 476 -0.76 18.07 11.98
C ALA A 476 -1.70 18.93 12.83
N PRO A 477 -2.74 19.50 12.20
CA PRO A 477 -3.62 20.47 12.86
C PRO A 477 -4.53 19.81 13.92
N SER A 478 -5.38 20.62 14.53
CA SER A 478 -6.37 20.17 15.50
C SER A 478 -7.72 20.81 15.20
N TYR A 479 -8.19 20.62 13.98
CA TYR A 479 -9.51 21.06 13.56
C TYR A 479 -10.62 20.24 14.24
N PRO A 480 -11.86 20.74 14.30
CA PRO A 480 -13.01 20.01 14.84
C PRO A 480 -13.42 18.86 13.89
N ALA A 481 -12.60 17.83 13.81
CA ALA A 481 -12.74 16.62 13.01
C ALA A 481 -12.13 15.43 13.76
N CYS A 482 -12.08 14.25 13.14
CA CYS A 482 -11.40 13.08 13.69
C CYS A 482 -10.02 13.41 14.25
N ARG A 483 -9.60 12.70 15.30
CA ARG A 483 -8.52 13.11 16.20
C ARG A 483 -7.14 13.22 15.56
N SER A 484 -6.73 12.23 14.76
CA SER A 484 -5.44 12.27 14.05
C SER A 484 -5.60 12.92 12.69
N GLN A 485 -4.82 13.96 12.42
CA GLN A 485 -4.95 14.80 11.25
C GLN A 485 -3.58 15.03 10.59
N MET A 486 -3.57 15.07 9.27
CA MET A 486 -2.40 15.44 8.48
C MET A 486 -2.81 16.47 7.41
N GLU A 487 -1.98 17.48 7.23
CA GLU A 487 -1.92 18.28 6.01
C GLU A 487 -0.74 17.80 5.18
N ILE A 488 -0.99 17.34 3.96
CA ILE A 488 -0.01 16.76 3.07
C ILE A 488 0.15 17.68 1.86
N ALA A 489 1.36 18.19 1.64
CA ALA A 489 1.69 18.88 0.40
C ALA A 489 1.79 17.84 -0.72
N ILE A 490 0.98 18.00 -1.76
CA ILE A 490 0.94 17.11 -2.91
C ILE A 490 2.17 17.38 -3.79
N ASP A 491 2.96 16.36 -4.04
CA ASP A 491 4.04 16.40 -5.02
C ASP A 491 3.49 15.91 -6.36
N GLY A 492 2.95 16.83 -7.17
CA GLY A 492 2.33 16.51 -8.45
C GLY A 492 1.18 17.44 -8.87
N ASP A 493 0.39 16.98 -9.83
CA ASP A 493 -0.74 17.76 -10.40
C ASP A 493 -1.99 17.67 -9.51
N TRP A 494 -2.00 18.46 -8.44
CA TRP A 494 -3.13 18.50 -7.52
C TRP A 494 -4.43 19.03 -8.16
N LYS A 495 -4.34 19.88 -9.22
CA LYS A 495 -5.53 20.37 -9.92
C LYS A 495 -6.18 19.29 -10.77
N ARG A 496 -5.39 18.38 -11.31
CA ARG A 496 -5.89 17.21 -12.01
C ARG A 496 -6.51 16.23 -10.99
N LEU A 497 -5.84 15.95 -9.87
CA LEU A 497 -6.40 15.15 -8.78
C LEU A 497 -7.76 15.70 -8.34
N LEU A 498 -7.86 17.03 -8.13
CA LEU A 498 -9.10 17.68 -7.71
C LEU A 498 -10.27 17.44 -8.67
N ARG A 499 -10.01 17.43 -9.97
CA ARG A 499 -11.06 17.19 -10.99
C ARG A 499 -11.44 15.73 -11.15
N GLU A 500 -10.51 14.81 -10.88
CA GLU A 500 -10.66 13.39 -11.17
C GLU A 500 -10.87 12.51 -9.93
N MET A 501 -10.83 13.08 -8.73
CA MET A 501 -10.93 12.33 -7.48
C MET A 501 -12.28 11.62 -7.36
N GLU A 502 -12.25 10.27 -7.23
CA GLU A 502 -13.44 9.41 -7.24
C GLU A 502 -13.76 8.81 -5.86
N GLY A 503 -12.86 8.94 -4.89
CA GLY A 503 -13.02 8.37 -3.55
C GLY A 503 -12.66 9.36 -2.44
N PHE A 504 -12.94 8.99 -1.20
CA PHE A 504 -12.60 9.82 -0.03
C PHE A 504 -12.00 9.02 1.13
N HIS A 505 -12.16 7.71 1.18
CA HIS A 505 -11.40 6.85 2.08
C HIS A 505 -10.02 6.61 1.49
N THR A 506 -8.99 7.07 2.17
CA THR A 506 -7.61 7.03 1.69
C THR A 506 -6.75 6.14 2.57
N GLN A 507 -5.78 5.47 1.97
CA GLN A 507 -4.73 4.76 2.69
C GLN A 507 -3.42 5.54 2.58
N ILE A 508 -2.75 5.74 3.70
CA ILE A 508 -1.49 6.48 3.78
C ILE A 508 -0.41 5.59 4.38
N VAL A 509 0.78 5.64 3.80
CA VAL A 509 1.97 4.97 4.30
C VAL A 509 3.18 5.90 4.22
N TYR A 510 4.13 5.77 5.14
CA TYR A 510 5.38 6.52 5.10
C TYR A 510 6.32 5.98 4.01
N GLY A 511 6.85 6.87 3.20
CA GLY A 511 7.72 6.60 2.06
C GLY A 511 7.04 6.75 0.70
N ASP A 512 7.81 6.66 -0.39
CA ASP A 512 7.31 6.65 -1.76
C ASP A 512 7.23 5.22 -2.29
N TYR A 513 6.03 4.79 -2.63
CA TYR A 513 5.72 3.47 -3.21
C TYR A 513 4.78 3.58 -4.41
N THR A 514 4.71 4.76 -5.02
CA THR A 514 3.81 5.03 -6.16
C THR A 514 4.09 4.11 -7.35
N ARG A 515 5.37 3.82 -7.61
CA ARG A 515 5.80 2.90 -8.69
C ARG A 515 5.45 1.46 -8.39
N GLU A 516 5.70 1.03 -7.15
CA GLU A 516 5.41 -0.34 -6.70
C GLU A 516 3.92 -0.67 -6.77
N ILE A 517 3.05 0.27 -6.41
CA ILE A 517 1.60 0.10 -6.48
C ILE A 517 1.16 -0.11 -7.93
N GLY A 518 1.57 0.78 -8.84
CA GLY A 518 1.22 0.69 -10.25
C GLY A 518 1.68 -0.63 -10.87
N TYR A 519 2.91 -1.04 -10.57
CA TYR A 519 3.46 -2.30 -11.06
C TYR A 519 2.75 -3.53 -10.48
N ALA A 520 2.43 -3.52 -9.17
CA ALA A 520 1.70 -4.61 -8.53
C ALA A 520 0.30 -4.78 -9.12
N LEU A 521 -0.45 -3.68 -9.34
CA LEU A 521 -1.78 -3.73 -9.96
C LEU A 521 -1.72 -4.23 -11.41
N LYS A 522 -0.70 -3.85 -12.16
CA LYS A 522 -0.44 -4.37 -13.50
C LYS A 522 -0.21 -5.89 -13.48
N LYS A 523 0.56 -6.39 -12.51
CA LYS A 523 0.82 -7.83 -12.34
C LYS A 523 -0.35 -8.60 -11.72
N LEU A 524 -1.32 -7.92 -11.13
CA LEU A 524 -2.57 -8.52 -10.65
C LEU A 524 -3.47 -8.97 -11.81
N GLY A 525 -3.29 -8.46 -13.02
CA GLY A 525 -4.06 -8.81 -14.20
C GLY A 525 -4.45 -7.63 -15.09
N GLY A 526 -4.05 -6.41 -14.71
CA GLY A 526 -4.18 -5.20 -15.54
C GLY A 526 -5.60 -4.67 -15.77
N TRP A 527 -6.60 -5.22 -15.05
CA TRP A 527 -8.00 -4.74 -15.14
C TRP A 527 -8.29 -3.60 -14.15
N MET A 528 -7.45 -3.45 -13.11
CA MET A 528 -7.53 -2.37 -12.14
C MET A 528 -6.63 -1.22 -12.58
N GLU A 529 -7.21 -0.02 -12.68
CA GLU A 529 -6.51 1.17 -13.10
C GLU A 529 -5.74 1.81 -11.94
N TRP A 530 -4.47 2.18 -12.18
CA TRP A 530 -3.69 3.06 -11.32
C TRP A 530 -3.49 4.42 -11.97
N ARG A 531 -3.97 5.48 -11.32
CA ARG A 531 -3.77 6.87 -11.76
C ARG A 531 -2.85 7.59 -10.77
N CYS A 532 -1.60 7.77 -11.15
CA CYS A 532 -0.62 8.53 -10.38
C CYS A 532 -0.67 10.01 -10.78
N TYR A 533 -0.71 10.89 -9.79
CA TYR A 533 -0.70 12.35 -9.97
C TYR A 533 0.66 12.98 -9.68
N SER A 534 1.61 12.20 -9.18
CA SER A 534 3.02 12.60 -9.04
C SER A 534 3.79 12.29 -10.33
N GLU A 535 4.78 13.12 -10.66
CA GLU A 535 5.75 12.79 -11.69
C GLU A 535 6.63 11.62 -11.18
N VAL A 536 6.78 10.59 -12.03
CA VAL A 536 7.52 9.36 -11.73
C VAL A 536 8.95 9.47 -12.28
#